data_9ef1750d8fb84ff9785e57c74cbcfdef
#
_entry.id   9ef1750d8fb84ff9785e57c74cbcfdef
#
_cell.length_a   1.000
_cell.length_b   1.000
_cell.length_c   1.000
_cell.angle_alpha   90.00
_cell.angle_beta   90.00
_cell.angle_gamma   90.00
#
_symmetry.space_group_name_H-M   'P 1'
#
loop_
_entity.id
_entity.type
_entity.pdbx_description
1 polymer ?
#
loop_
_entity_poly.entity_id
_entity_poly.type
_entity_poly.pdbx_seq_one_letter_code
_entity_poly.pdbx_strand_id
1 'polypeptide(L)'
;MTGLIHVRTRRRIGRFILYHKEITMQTVIDFINKHLYDVFIPLTALAVLRIVVCLAQLKHIAALREKKGTYHVVGHNYTEIGAWFGILVGFVLVLATRLWYVGLPLSVVLGILIGKLGKKKGAELDAIYRDVAWELKHEAAAQAARETASHTLESGAAALEEHEENTEDKGDTENG
;
A
#
# COMPACT_ATOMS: atom_id res chain seq x y z
N MET A 1 23.41 62.79 -27.81
CA MET A 1 22.02 62.82 -27.27
C MET A 1 21.23 61.49 -27.45
N THR A 2 21.86 60.37 -27.61
CA THR A 2 21.22 59.05 -27.92
C THR A 2 20.97 58.13 -26.72
N GLY A 3 21.47 58.44 -25.54
CA GLY A 3 21.36 57.54 -24.38
C GLY A 3 20.05 57.59 -23.59
N LEU A 4 19.28 58.71 -23.67
CA LEU A 4 18.06 58.90 -22.87
C LEU A 4 16.81 58.19 -23.42
N ILE A 5 16.79 57.89 -24.72
CA ILE A 5 15.64 57.27 -25.37
C ILE A 5 15.60 55.77 -25.04
N HIS A 6 16.75 55.11 -24.91
CA HIS A 6 16.83 53.66 -24.69
C HIS A 6 16.39 53.20 -23.27
N VAL A 7 16.62 54.02 -22.25
CA VAL A 7 16.22 53.72 -20.85
C VAL A 7 14.71 53.87 -20.67
N ARG A 8 14.06 54.79 -21.41
CA ARG A 8 12.61 55.04 -21.31
C ARG A 8 11.78 53.93 -21.93
N THR A 9 12.28 53.33 -22.99
CA THR A 9 11.61 52.22 -23.71
C THR A 9 11.67 50.92 -22.88
N ARG A 10 12.78 50.62 -22.23
CA ARG A 10 12.95 49.42 -21.37
C ARG A 10 11.99 49.41 -20.18
N ARG A 11 11.75 50.59 -19.56
CA ARG A 11 10.79 50.70 -18.43
C ARG A 11 9.31 50.52 -18.86
N ARG A 12 8.96 50.85 -20.09
CA ARG A 12 7.61 50.66 -20.62
C ARG A 12 7.34 49.19 -20.93
N ILE A 13 8.29 48.49 -21.54
CA ILE A 13 8.16 47.06 -21.87
C ILE A 13 8.06 46.24 -20.57
N GLY A 14 8.86 46.52 -19.57
CA GLY A 14 8.79 45.80 -18.29
C GLY A 14 7.46 45.99 -17.57
N ARG A 15 6.85 47.20 -17.61
CA ARG A 15 5.50 47.42 -17.06
C ARG A 15 4.40 46.73 -17.86
N PHE A 16 4.53 46.64 -19.15
CA PHE A 16 3.56 45.96 -20.01
C PHE A 16 3.54 44.44 -19.79
N ILE A 17 4.72 43.82 -19.60
CA ILE A 17 4.86 42.42 -19.30
C ILE A 17 4.30 42.10 -17.90
N LEU A 18 4.57 42.92 -16.88
CA LEU A 18 4.02 42.80 -15.55
C LEU A 18 2.48 42.91 -15.56
N TYR A 19 1.95 43.89 -16.26
CA TYR A 19 0.50 44.09 -16.36
C TYR A 19 -0.22 42.94 -17.06
N HIS A 20 0.37 42.40 -18.10
CA HIS A 20 -0.18 41.21 -18.79
C HIS A 20 -0.16 39.96 -17.91
N LYS A 21 0.90 39.80 -17.10
CA LYS A 21 1.01 38.69 -16.15
C LYS A 21 -0.01 38.80 -15.01
N GLU A 22 -0.28 39.98 -14.49
CA GLU A 22 -1.32 40.22 -13.48
C GLU A 22 -2.73 39.93 -14.02
N ILE A 23 -3.07 40.40 -15.22
CA ILE A 23 -4.37 40.14 -15.84
C ILE A 23 -4.56 38.62 -16.05
N THR A 24 -3.55 37.90 -16.50
CA THR A 24 -3.63 36.48 -16.73
C THR A 24 -3.84 35.72 -15.42
N MET A 25 -3.14 36.07 -14.36
CA MET A 25 -3.30 35.47 -13.02
C MET A 25 -4.69 35.76 -12.44
N GLN A 26 -5.17 36.98 -12.55
CA GLN A 26 -6.50 37.36 -12.05
C GLN A 26 -7.61 36.59 -12.79
N THR A 27 -7.49 36.48 -14.12
CA THR A 27 -8.44 35.72 -14.94
C THR A 27 -8.48 34.23 -14.56
N VAL A 28 -7.31 33.63 -14.26
CA VAL A 28 -7.23 32.24 -13.78
C VAL A 28 -7.88 32.08 -12.40
N ILE A 29 -7.60 33.01 -11.48
CA ILE A 29 -8.20 32.99 -10.14
C ILE A 29 -9.72 33.10 -10.23
N ASP A 30 -10.25 34.03 -11.02
CA ASP A 30 -11.68 34.23 -11.21
C ASP A 30 -12.34 33.03 -11.86
N PHE A 31 -11.68 32.41 -12.84
CA PHE A 31 -12.17 31.18 -13.47
C PHE A 31 -12.27 30.02 -12.45
N ILE A 32 -11.21 29.80 -11.65
CA ILE A 32 -11.21 28.75 -10.63
C ILE A 32 -12.28 29.03 -9.58
N ASN A 33 -12.42 30.26 -9.10
CA ASN A 33 -13.44 30.62 -8.12
C ASN A 33 -14.85 30.40 -8.64
N LYS A 34 -15.10 30.69 -9.92
CA LYS A 34 -16.40 30.50 -10.58
C LYS A 34 -16.76 29.02 -10.72
N HIS A 35 -15.77 28.17 -11.04
CA HIS A 35 -15.96 26.73 -11.29
C HIS A 35 -15.42 25.85 -10.14
N LEU A 36 -15.22 26.43 -8.97
CA LEU A 36 -14.59 25.74 -7.82
C LEU A 36 -15.30 24.43 -7.49
N TYR A 37 -16.60 24.43 -7.41
CA TYR A 37 -17.39 23.23 -7.10
C TYR A 37 -17.36 22.21 -8.23
N ASP A 38 -17.41 22.65 -9.49
CA ASP A 38 -17.38 21.78 -10.65
C ASP A 38 -16.07 21.01 -10.76
N VAL A 39 -14.97 21.57 -10.28
CA VAL A 39 -13.65 20.95 -10.27
C VAL A 39 -13.41 20.13 -9.01
N PHE A 40 -13.68 20.69 -7.84
CA PHE A 40 -13.29 20.05 -6.57
C PHE A 40 -14.26 18.95 -6.12
N ILE A 41 -15.53 18.95 -6.51
CA ILE A 41 -16.45 17.86 -6.19
C ILE A 41 -16.01 16.55 -6.86
N PRO A 42 -15.76 16.48 -8.18
CA PRO A 42 -15.30 15.24 -8.80
C PRO A 42 -13.92 14.80 -8.32
N LEU A 43 -12.99 15.73 -8.00
CA LEU A 43 -11.71 15.39 -7.41
C LEU A 43 -11.85 14.78 -6.02
N THR A 44 -12.75 15.32 -5.20
CA THR A 44 -13.07 14.78 -3.88
C THR A 44 -13.70 13.39 -4.00
N ALA A 45 -14.64 13.21 -4.93
CA ALA A 45 -15.24 11.90 -5.20
C ALA A 45 -14.20 10.86 -5.64
N LEU A 46 -13.25 11.25 -6.51
CA LEU A 46 -12.16 10.40 -6.94
C LEU A 46 -11.23 10.01 -5.79
N ALA A 47 -10.92 10.95 -4.88
CA ALA A 47 -10.12 10.67 -3.69
C ALA A 47 -10.81 9.65 -2.76
N VAL A 48 -12.13 9.81 -2.53
CA VAL A 48 -12.93 8.86 -1.76
C VAL A 48 -12.95 7.49 -2.43
N LEU A 49 -13.21 7.43 -3.74
CA LEU A 49 -13.21 6.18 -4.50
C LEU A 49 -11.86 5.45 -4.38
N ARG A 50 -10.76 6.20 -4.48
CA ARG A 50 -9.42 5.62 -4.34
C ARG A 50 -9.18 5.03 -2.94
N ILE A 51 -9.61 5.70 -1.89
CA ILE A 51 -9.54 5.18 -0.51
C ILE A 51 -10.37 3.89 -0.39
N VAL A 52 -11.58 3.85 -0.93
CA VAL A 52 -12.45 2.66 -0.89
C VAL A 52 -11.79 1.48 -1.63
N VAL A 53 -11.20 1.72 -2.80
CA VAL A 53 -10.46 0.68 -3.55
C VAL A 53 -9.28 0.14 -2.74
N CYS A 54 -8.48 1.02 -2.10
CA CYS A 54 -7.37 0.59 -1.25
C CYS A 54 -7.83 -0.22 -0.03
N LEU A 55 -8.95 0.16 0.60
CA LEU A 55 -9.55 -0.61 1.70
C LEU A 55 -10.07 -1.97 1.25
N ALA A 56 -10.69 -2.05 0.06
CA ALA A 56 -11.12 -3.32 -0.51
C ALA A 56 -9.93 -4.25 -0.80
N GLN A 57 -8.83 -3.72 -1.31
CA GLN A 57 -7.58 -4.46 -1.52
C GLN A 57 -7.01 -4.99 -0.19
N LEU A 58 -7.01 -4.20 0.89
CA LEU A 58 -6.57 -4.65 2.21
C LEU A 58 -7.43 -5.81 2.73
N LYS A 59 -8.76 -5.74 2.60
CA LYS A 59 -9.65 -6.83 2.96
C LYS A 59 -9.36 -8.10 2.14
N HIS A 60 -9.12 -7.95 0.84
CA HIS A 60 -8.79 -9.07 -0.02
C HIS A 60 -7.45 -9.74 0.37
N ILE A 61 -6.43 -8.93 0.68
CA ILE A 61 -5.13 -9.42 1.17
C ILE A 61 -5.29 -10.15 2.50
N ALA A 62 -6.09 -9.61 3.44
CA ALA A 62 -6.37 -10.26 4.73
C ALA A 62 -7.02 -11.64 4.53
N ALA A 63 -8.02 -11.74 3.66
CA ALA A 63 -8.68 -13.01 3.33
C ALA A 63 -7.74 -14.02 2.65
N LEU A 64 -6.81 -13.56 1.81
CA LEU A 64 -5.80 -14.43 1.19
C LEU A 64 -4.79 -14.97 2.21
N ARG A 65 -4.40 -14.16 3.19
CA ARG A 65 -3.52 -14.57 4.29
C ARG A 65 -4.15 -15.71 5.09
N GLU A 66 -5.42 -15.56 5.46
CA GLU A 66 -6.17 -16.53 6.22
C GLU A 66 -6.31 -17.89 5.48
N LYS A 67 -6.55 -17.82 4.17
CA LYS A 67 -6.79 -19.04 3.36
C LYS A 67 -5.52 -19.76 2.91
N LYS A 68 -4.44 -19.03 2.61
CA LYS A 68 -3.25 -19.58 1.94
C LYS A 68 -1.98 -19.53 2.78
N GLY A 69 -2.00 -18.87 3.94
CA GLY A 69 -0.79 -18.66 4.76
C GLY A 69 0.31 -17.86 4.04
N THR A 70 -0.03 -17.19 2.94
CA THR A 70 0.95 -16.44 2.14
C THR A 70 1.15 -15.03 2.69
N TYR A 71 2.40 -14.64 2.84
CA TYR A 71 2.76 -13.28 3.26
C TYR A 71 2.62 -12.29 2.09
N HIS A 72 1.81 -11.25 2.28
CA HIS A 72 1.69 -10.12 1.37
C HIS A 72 2.00 -8.81 2.09
N VAL A 73 2.86 -7.99 1.48
CA VAL A 73 3.25 -6.69 2.02
C VAL A 73 2.07 -5.72 1.96
N VAL A 74 1.69 -5.13 3.09
CA VAL A 74 0.57 -4.16 3.20
C VAL A 74 1.06 -2.72 3.38
N GLY A 75 2.33 -2.50 3.66
CA GLY A 75 2.89 -1.17 3.94
C GLY A 75 2.62 -0.16 2.83
N HIS A 76 2.62 -0.59 1.57
CA HIS A 76 2.30 0.28 0.43
C HIS A 76 0.84 0.78 0.47
N ASN A 77 -0.11 -0.11 0.72
CA ASN A 77 -1.53 0.23 0.78
C ASN A 77 -1.86 1.19 1.93
N TYR A 78 -1.23 1.01 3.11
CA TYR A 78 -1.36 1.94 4.23
C TYR A 78 -0.78 3.32 3.91
N THR A 79 0.34 3.39 3.20
CA THR A 79 0.93 4.64 2.74
C THR A 79 -0.01 5.37 1.77
N GLU A 80 -0.58 4.64 0.82
CA GLU A 80 -1.48 5.18 -0.20
C GLU A 80 -2.80 5.68 0.42
N ILE A 81 -3.41 4.92 1.33
CA ILE A 81 -4.61 5.34 2.07
C ILE A 81 -4.32 6.62 2.85
N GLY A 82 -3.19 6.69 3.57
CA GLY A 82 -2.81 7.87 4.34
C GLY A 82 -2.63 9.10 3.46
N ALA A 83 -1.98 8.94 2.30
CA ALA A 83 -1.77 10.02 1.35
C ALA A 83 -3.10 10.55 0.78
N TRP A 84 -3.98 9.66 0.31
CA TRP A 84 -5.28 10.04 -0.24
C TRP A 84 -6.20 10.64 0.82
N PHE A 85 -6.13 10.16 2.07
CA PHE A 85 -6.88 10.73 3.18
C PHE A 85 -6.43 12.17 3.47
N GLY A 86 -5.14 12.45 3.48
CA GLY A 86 -4.61 13.80 3.65
C GLY A 86 -5.03 14.74 2.52
N ILE A 87 -5.00 14.28 1.27
CA ILE A 87 -5.49 15.03 0.11
C ILE A 87 -6.99 15.31 0.23
N LEU A 88 -7.78 14.32 0.64
CA LEU A 88 -9.22 14.45 0.85
C LEU A 88 -9.55 15.55 1.88
N VAL A 89 -8.87 15.55 3.02
CA VAL A 89 -9.04 16.59 4.05
C VAL A 89 -8.77 17.98 3.48
N GLY A 90 -7.71 18.13 2.69
CA GLY A 90 -7.41 19.39 2.02
C GLY A 90 -8.48 19.82 1.02
N PHE A 91 -9.04 18.91 0.22
CA PHE A 91 -10.12 19.23 -0.72
C PHE A 91 -11.42 19.61 0.01
N VAL A 92 -11.76 18.92 1.07
CA VAL A 92 -12.92 19.28 1.92
C VAL A 92 -12.73 20.68 2.51
N LEU A 93 -11.52 21.03 2.94
CA LEU A 93 -11.20 22.36 3.42
C LEU A 93 -11.37 23.41 2.33
N VAL A 94 -10.94 23.15 1.10
CA VAL A 94 -11.14 24.05 -0.06
C VAL A 94 -12.64 24.27 -0.31
N LEU A 95 -13.44 23.20 -0.30
CA LEU A 95 -14.88 23.30 -0.51
C LEU A 95 -15.58 24.09 0.61
N ALA A 96 -15.14 23.94 1.86
CA ALA A 96 -15.70 24.62 3.02
C ALA A 96 -15.33 26.11 3.08
N THR A 97 -14.05 26.42 2.81
CA THR A 97 -13.51 27.80 3.00
C THR A 97 -13.46 28.61 1.71
N ARG A 98 -13.54 27.96 0.55
CA ARG A 98 -13.32 28.53 -0.80
C ARG A 98 -11.91 29.10 -1.01
N LEU A 99 -10.97 28.81 -0.09
CA LEU A 99 -9.58 29.28 -0.15
C LEU A 99 -8.70 28.22 -0.83
N TRP A 100 -8.91 28.02 -2.13
CA TRP A 100 -8.20 26.98 -2.90
C TRP A 100 -6.68 27.18 -2.90
N TYR A 101 -6.19 28.44 -2.90
CA TYR A 101 -4.76 28.77 -2.88
C TYR A 101 -4.07 28.38 -1.56
N VAL A 102 -4.81 28.21 -0.47
CA VAL A 102 -4.31 27.68 0.80
C VAL A 102 -4.57 26.18 0.90
N GLY A 103 -5.75 25.75 0.52
CA GLY A 103 -6.19 24.36 0.66
C GLY A 103 -5.42 23.39 -0.22
N LEU A 104 -5.03 23.76 -1.45
CA LEU A 104 -4.22 22.93 -2.33
C LEU A 104 -2.82 22.63 -1.78
N PRO A 105 -2.00 23.63 -1.41
CA PRO A 105 -0.71 23.34 -0.78
C PRO A 105 -0.87 22.53 0.52
N LEU A 106 -1.87 22.86 1.32
CA LEU A 106 -2.17 22.16 2.56
C LEU A 106 -2.54 20.70 2.32
N SER A 107 -3.32 20.40 1.26
CA SER A 107 -3.67 19.02 0.89
C SER A 107 -2.45 18.18 0.55
N VAL A 108 -1.47 18.76 -0.15
CA VAL A 108 -0.21 18.09 -0.49
C VAL A 108 0.62 17.82 0.77
N VAL A 109 0.76 18.84 1.65
CA VAL A 109 1.50 18.69 2.91
C VAL A 109 0.86 17.63 3.80
N LEU A 110 -0.46 17.66 3.99
CA LEU A 110 -1.21 16.67 4.75
C LEU A 110 -1.10 15.27 4.13
N GLY A 111 -1.19 15.16 2.80
CA GLY A 111 -1.01 13.90 2.08
C GLY A 111 0.35 13.27 2.35
N ILE A 112 1.44 14.06 2.31
CA ILE A 112 2.79 13.59 2.61
C ILE A 112 2.93 13.20 4.09
N LEU A 113 2.44 14.01 5.02
CA LEU A 113 2.56 13.76 6.46
C LEU A 113 1.78 12.50 6.85
N ILE A 114 0.51 12.39 6.47
CA ILE A 114 -0.33 11.24 6.80
C ILE A 114 0.13 10.00 6.04
N GLY A 115 0.62 10.14 4.80
CA GLY A 115 1.24 9.05 4.05
C GLY A 115 2.49 8.48 4.75
N LYS A 116 3.36 9.33 5.32
CA LYS A 116 4.50 8.88 6.14
C LYS A 116 4.07 8.13 7.40
N LEU A 117 3.02 8.61 8.08
CA LEU A 117 2.45 7.91 9.25
C LEU A 117 1.88 6.55 8.84
N GLY A 118 1.15 6.49 7.71
CA GLY A 118 0.67 5.25 7.13
C GLY A 118 1.79 4.27 6.81
N LYS A 119 2.90 4.75 6.23
CA LYS A 119 4.09 3.93 5.96
C LYS A 119 4.68 3.31 7.23
N LYS A 120 4.79 4.10 8.31
CA LYS A 120 5.30 3.60 9.59
C LYS A 120 4.41 2.50 10.16
N LYS A 121 3.09 2.73 10.20
CA LYS A 121 2.13 1.73 10.67
C LYS A 121 2.08 0.48 9.79
N GLY A 122 2.14 0.64 8.48
CA GLY A 122 2.21 -0.48 7.55
C GLY A 122 3.48 -1.32 7.75
N ALA A 123 4.64 -0.69 7.97
CA ALA A 123 5.89 -1.40 8.22
C ALA A 123 5.87 -2.17 9.56
N GLU A 124 5.27 -1.60 10.62
CA GLU A 124 5.07 -2.29 11.90
C GLU A 124 4.20 -3.56 11.71
N LEU A 125 3.09 -3.43 10.98
CA LEU A 125 2.22 -4.56 10.68
C LEU A 125 2.92 -5.61 9.80
N ASP A 126 3.67 -5.19 8.81
CA ASP A 126 4.43 -6.10 7.95
C ASP A 126 5.50 -6.87 8.73
N ALA A 127 6.14 -6.26 9.74
CA ALA A 127 7.08 -6.94 10.63
C ALA A 127 6.38 -8.03 11.46
N ILE A 128 5.28 -7.70 12.14
CA ILE A 128 4.50 -8.65 12.95
C ILE A 128 4.04 -9.85 12.11
N TYR A 129 3.48 -9.59 10.92
CA TYR A 129 2.99 -10.68 10.06
C TYR A 129 4.10 -11.54 9.49
N ARG A 130 5.29 -10.99 9.26
CA ARG A 130 6.46 -11.75 8.82
C ARG A 130 6.91 -12.74 9.89
N ASP A 131 6.93 -12.31 11.14
CA ASP A 131 7.34 -13.15 12.26
C ASP A 131 6.33 -14.30 12.46
N VAL A 132 5.03 -14.01 12.45
CA VAL A 132 3.97 -15.03 12.53
C VAL A 132 4.02 -16.00 11.34
N ALA A 133 4.23 -15.51 10.12
CA ALA A 133 4.36 -16.38 8.94
C ALA A 133 5.58 -17.30 9.01
N TRP A 134 6.67 -16.81 9.62
CA TRP A 134 7.87 -17.60 9.87
C TRP A 134 7.60 -18.73 10.87
N GLU A 135 6.95 -18.42 12.00
CA GLU A 135 6.58 -19.41 13.03
C GLU A 135 5.67 -20.50 12.43
N LEU A 136 4.59 -20.14 11.73
CA LEU A 136 3.68 -21.09 11.09
C LEU A 136 4.38 -22.00 10.09
N LYS A 137 5.33 -21.46 9.32
CA LYS A 137 6.11 -22.26 8.38
C LYS A 137 7.02 -23.26 9.08
N HIS A 138 7.62 -22.89 10.20
CA HIS A 138 8.47 -23.80 11.00
C HIS A 138 7.65 -24.87 11.71
N GLU A 139 6.47 -24.52 12.24
CA GLU A 139 5.56 -25.50 12.84
C GLU A 139 5.07 -26.53 11.83
N ALA A 140 4.66 -26.08 10.63
CA ALA A 140 4.24 -26.96 9.55
C ALA A 140 5.37 -27.89 9.09
N ALA A 141 6.59 -27.39 8.99
CA ALA A 141 7.76 -28.21 8.66
C ALA A 141 8.08 -29.23 9.74
N ALA A 142 7.96 -28.84 11.03
CA ALA A 142 8.15 -29.77 12.15
C ALA A 142 7.08 -30.85 12.21
N GLN A 143 5.82 -30.52 11.90
CA GLN A 143 4.74 -31.50 11.79
C GLN A 143 4.97 -32.48 10.66
N ALA A 144 5.29 -32.00 9.46
CA ALA A 144 5.61 -32.85 8.32
C ALA A 144 6.81 -33.79 8.60
N ALA A 145 7.84 -33.32 9.31
CA ALA A 145 8.97 -34.15 9.73
C ALA A 145 8.55 -35.25 10.72
N ARG A 146 7.65 -34.93 11.66
CA ARG A 146 7.12 -35.93 12.61
C ARG A 146 6.26 -37.00 11.90
N GLU A 147 5.39 -36.58 10.98
CA GLU A 147 4.58 -37.52 10.18
C GLU A 147 5.45 -38.45 9.33
N THR A 148 6.50 -37.92 8.71
CA THR A 148 7.46 -38.71 7.94
C THR A 148 8.20 -39.69 8.83
N ALA A 149 8.63 -39.29 10.03
CA ALA A 149 9.32 -40.14 10.97
C ALA A 149 8.41 -41.26 11.51
N SER A 150 7.12 -40.99 11.83
CA SER A 150 6.17 -42.00 12.28
C SER A 150 5.89 -43.02 11.17
N HIS A 151 5.71 -42.58 9.95
CA HIS A 151 5.47 -43.49 8.81
C HIS A 151 6.70 -44.37 8.52
N THR A 152 7.90 -43.88 8.71
CA THR A 152 9.13 -44.65 8.56
C THR A 152 9.28 -45.69 9.66
N LEU A 153 8.89 -45.37 10.90
CA LEU A 153 8.89 -46.32 12.02
C LEU A 153 7.84 -47.42 11.84
N GLU A 154 6.62 -47.09 11.41
CA GLU A 154 5.58 -48.06 11.12
C GLU A 154 5.98 -49.01 9.97
N SER A 155 6.55 -48.47 8.90
CA SER A 155 7.05 -49.28 7.78
C SER A 155 8.22 -50.16 8.17
N GLY A 156 9.09 -49.69 9.06
CA GLY A 156 10.20 -50.49 9.61
C GLY A 156 9.73 -51.61 10.53
N ALA A 157 8.71 -51.37 11.35
CA ALA A 157 8.12 -52.38 12.24
C ALA A 157 7.42 -53.49 11.44
N ALA A 158 6.64 -53.10 10.41
CA ALA A 158 5.98 -54.06 9.54
C ALA A 158 6.99 -54.97 8.77
N ALA A 159 8.11 -54.39 8.33
CA ALA A 159 9.16 -55.18 7.67
C ALA A 159 9.91 -56.15 8.61
N LEU A 160 9.96 -55.87 9.91
CA LEU A 160 10.53 -56.78 10.92
C LEU A 160 9.58 -57.93 11.24
N GLU A 161 8.26 -57.66 11.36
CA GLU A 161 7.23 -58.70 11.55
C GLU A 161 7.19 -59.71 10.37
N GLU A 162 7.26 -59.23 9.12
CA GLU A 162 7.32 -60.12 7.95
C GLU A 162 8.61 -60.97 7.94
N HIS A 163 9.69 -60.50 8.52
CA HIS A 163 10.93 -61.26 8.57
C HIS A 163 10.94 -62.31 9.67
N GLU A 164 10.24 -62.10 10.80
CA GLU A 164 10.08 -63.09 11.86
C GLU A 164 9.12 -64.24 11.42
N GLU A 165 8.01 -63.91 10.77
CA GLU A 165 7.04 -64.92 10.28
C GLU A 165 7.67 -65.84 9.22
N ASN A 166 8.58 -65.35 8.39
CA ASN A 166 9.29 -66.13 7.37
C ASN A 166 10.41 -67.01 7.90
N THR A 167 10.88 -66.76 9.13
CA THR A 167 11.94 -67.58 9.78
C THR A 167 11.34 -68.72 10.58
N GLU A 168 10.14 -68.67 11.12
CA GLU A 168 9.45 -69.79 11.85
C GLU A 168 8.98 -70.90 10.88
N ASP A 169 8.57 -70.56 9.65
CA ASP A 169 8.11 -71.54 8.66
C ASP A 169 9.24 -72.42 8.06
N LYS A 170 10.49 -72.13 8.27
CA LYS A 170 11.64 -72.93 7.81
C LYS A 170 12.22 -73.89 8.82
N GLY A 171 11.69 -73.92 10.06
CA GLY A 171 12.20 -74.77 11.16
C GLY A 171 11.66 -76.17 11.19
N ASP A 172 10.54 -76.46 10.56
CA ASP A 172 9.80 -77.77 10.77
C ASP A 172 9.97 -78.79 9.62
N THR A 173 10.82 -78.59 8.64
CA THR A 173 10.95 -79.53 7.51
C THR A 173 12.28 -80.37 7.49
N GLU A 174 13.08 -80.38 8.55
CA GLU A 174 14.30 -81.18 8.57
C GLU A 174 14.44 -82.15 9.75
N ASN A 175 13.39 -82.93 10.03
CA ASN A 175 13.49 -84.18 10.80
C ASN A 175 12.34 -85.18 10.45
N GLY A 176 12.54 -85.88 9.35
CA GLY A 176 11.69 -86.99 8.97
C GLY A 176 12.43 -87.95 8.04
#